data_34967e2e624e4c578befbec2cebf956a
#
_entry.id   34967e2e624e4c578befbec2cebf956a
#
_cell.length_a   1.000
_cell.length_b   1.000
_cell.length_c   1.000
_cell.angle_alpha   90.00
_cell.angle_beta   90.00
_cell.angle_gamma   90.00
#
_symmetry.space_group_name_H-M   'P 1'
#
loop_
_entity.id
_entity.type
_entity.pdbx_description
1 polymer ?
#
loop_
_entity_poly.entity_id
_entity_poly.type
_entity_poly.pdbx_seq_one_letter_code
_entity_poly.pdbx_strand_id
1 'polypeptide(L)'
;MKRFLPLLLVFLTGCAGPDPAMEAAIDLRTRCLSGPVSFETEVRADYITSIECFTLDCAFDGAGEMTFSVTEPEEIAGIRGTVRGTEGTVQFDETALAFPLLAEGRLSPLSAPWVLLKAIRSGCIIAAGTEGEAVHVIIDDSYADNALSVDLWLEEGRVTEAEIAWEGRRCVTMTVEDFSA
;
A
#
# COMPACT_ATOMS: atom_id res chain seq x y z
N MET A 1 -35.89 12.41 60.29
CA MET A 1 -35.73 13.14 59.03
C MET A 1 -34.68 12.41 58.17
N LYS A 2 -35.12 11.61 57.19
CA LYS A 2 -34.24 10.83 56.29
C LYS A 2 -33.97 11.72 55.05
N ARG A 3 -32.71 12.14 54.87
CA ARG A 3 -32.25 12.86 53.67
C ARG A 3 -31.98 11.84 52.55
N PHE A 4 -32.85 11.82 51.55
CA PHE A 4 -32.60 11.14 50.28
C PHE A 4 -31.61 11.96 49.49
N LEU A 5 -30.41 11.37 49.21
CA LEU A 5 -29.42 11.88 48.27
C LEU A 5 -29.76 11.31 46.90
N PRO A 6 -30.15 12.12 45.89
CA PRO A 6 -30.35 11.60 44.55
C PRO A 6 -28.99 11.26 43.93
N LEU A 7 -28.76 9.99 43.67
CA LEU A 7 -27.60 9.51 42.90
C LEU A 7 -27.78 9.92 41.43
N LEU A 8 -27.11 10.99 41.04
CA LEU A 8 -27.07 11.45 39.63
C LEU A 8 -26.21 10.48 38.82
N LEU A 9 -26.83 9.52 38.15
CA LEU A 9 -26.18 8.61 37.21
C LEU A 9 -25.96 9.39 35.93
N VAL A 10 -24.75 9.93 35.71
CA VAL A 10 -24.31 10.49 34.43
C VAL A 10 -23.94 9.33 33.50
N PHE A 11 -24.84 8.96 32.62
CA PHE A 11 -24.56 8.08 31.51
C PHE A 11 -23.71 8.86 30.48
N LEU A 12 -22.40 8.67 30.52
CA LEU A 12 -21.51 9.05 29.45
C LEU A 12 -21.68 8.06 28.29
N THR A 13 -22.72 8.21 27.50
CA THR A 13 -22.84 7.54 26.21
C THR A 13 -22.00 8.32 25.21
N GLY A 14 -20.68 8.16 25.28
CA GLY A 14 -19.77 8.52 24.21
C GLY A 14 -19.86 7.44 23.12
N CYS A 15 -20.88 7.45 22.29
CA CYS A 15 -20.79 6.84 20.97
C CYS A 15 -19.87 7.76 20.16
N ALA A 16 -18.56 7.50 20.17
CA ALA A 16 -17.72 7.93 19.09
C ALA A 16 -18.28 7.23 17.83
N GLY A 17 -18.76 7.99 16.86
CA GLY A 17 -19.11 7.45 15.55
C GLY A 17 -17.90 6.72 14.96
N PRO A 18 -18.07 5.92 13.92
CA PRO A 18 -16.96 5.30 13.23
C PRO A 18 -15.95 6.38 12.80
N ASP A 19 -14.66 6.09 12.93
CA ASP A 19 -13.59 7.00 12.55
C ASP A 19 -13.61 7.18 11.03
N PRO A 20 -13.81 8.39 10.48
CA PRO A 20 -13.89 8.61 9.04
C PRO A 20 -12.63 8.16 8.29
N ALA A 21 -11.46 8.24 8.92
CA ALA A 21 -10.21 7.78 8.32
C ALA A 21 -10.20 6.25 8.19
N MET A 22 -10.68 5.54 9.22
CA MET A 22 -10.81 4.09 9.17
C MET A 22 -11.88 3.65 8.15
N GLU A 23 -12.99 4.38 8.03
CA GLU A 23 -13.99 4.12 6.99
C GLU A 23 -13.39 4.27 5.59
N ALA A 24 -12.63 5.34 5.33
CA ALA A 24 -11.95 5.55 4.06
C ALA A 24 -10.98 4.40 3.71
N ALA A 25 -10.22 3.90 4.70
CA ALA A 25 -9.32 2.76 4.53
C ALA A 25 -10.08 1.47 4.18
N ILE A 26 -11.22 1.22 4.84
CA ILE A 26 -12.07 0.05 4.58
C ILE A 26 -12.74 0.16 3.21
N ASP A 27 -13.19 1.34 2.81
CA ASP A 27 -13.78 1.59 1.49
C ASP A 27 -12.77 1.37 0.37
N LEU A 28 -11.53 1.87 0.52
CA LEU A 28 -10.45 1.58 -0.41
C LEU A 28 -10.22 0.08 -0.56
N ARG A 29 -10.10 -0.64 0.56
CA ARG A 29 -9.95 -2.11 0.56
C ARG A 29 -11.09 -2.79 -0.16
N THR A 30 -12.32 -2.38 0.10
CA THR A 30 -13.52 -2.96 -0.52
C THR A 30 -13.51 -2.79 -2.03
N ARG A 31 -13.13 -1.61 -2.53
CA ARG A 31 -12.97 -1.36 -3.96
C ARG A 31 -11.88 -2.24 -4.57
N CYS A 32 -10.69 -2.25 -3.97
CA CYS A 32 -9.57 -3.08 -4.44
C CYS A 32 -9.86 -4.60 -4.39
N LEU A 33 -10.80 -5.05 -3.57
CA LEU A 33 -11.25 -6.45 -3.53
C LEU A 33 -12.31 -6.76 -4.58
N SER A 34 -13.03 -5.75 -5.06
CA SER A 34 -14.22 -5.95 -5.89
C SER A 34 -13.91 -6.10 -7.38
N GLY A 35 -12.71 -5.73 -7.82
CA GLY A 35 -12.39 -5.72 -9.24
C GLY A 35 -10.92 -5.54 -9.58
N PRO A 36 -10.63 -5.26 -10.84
CA PRO A 36 -9.29 -4.90 -11.28
C PRO A 36 -8.88 -3.55 -10.72
N VAL A 37 -7.56 -3.35 -10.58
CA VAL A 37 -6.97 -2.09 -10.13
C VAL A 37 -5.90 -1.68 -11.12
N SER A 38 -5.83 -0.40 -11.46
CA SER A 38 -4.75 0.15 -12.31
C SER A 38 -4.26 1.48 -11.77
N PHE A 39 -3.00 1.77 -11.98
CA PHE A 39 -2.37 3.03 -11.61
C PHE A 39 -1.00 3.18 -12.28
N GLU A 40 -0.55 4.41 -12.43
CA GLU A 40 0.84 4.74 -12.70
C GLU A 40 1.55 5.06 -11.39
N THR A 41 2.83 4.73 -11.27
CA THR A 41 3.59 5.06 -10.08
C THR A 41 5.06 5.32 -10.37
N GLU A 42 5.58 6.41 -9.79
CA GLU A 42 7.02 6.59 -9.63
C GLU A 42 7.45 5.86 -8.35
N VAL A 43 8.36 4.92 -8.48
CA VAL A 43 8.94 4.14 -7.39
C VAL A 43 10.38 4.55 -7.16
N ARG A 44 10.70 4.98 -5.94
CA ARG A 44 12.05 5.32 -5.51
C ARG A 44 12.50 4.37 -4.41
N ALA A 45 13.45 3.50 -4.74
CA ALA A 45 14.04 2.55 -3.79
C ALA A 45 15.39 3.07 -3.26
N ASP A 46 15.55 3.07 -1.93
CA ASP A 46 16.78 3.48 -1.24
C ASP A 46 17.51 2.26 -0.67
N TYR A 47 18.61 1.92 -1.28
CA TYR A 47 19.48 0.79 -0.86
C TYR A 47 20.69 1.24 -0.02
N ILE A 48 20.67 2.47 0.54
CA ILE A 48 21.78 3.06 1.33
C ILE A 48 22.97 3.47 0.43
N THR A 49 23.37 2.60 -0.48
CA THR A 49 24.51 2.82 -1.38
C THR A 49 24.12 3.35 -2.73
N SER A 50 22.89 3.17 -3.13
CA SER A 50 22.29 3.67 -4.38
C SER A 50 20.82 3.97 -4.19
N ILE A 51 20.32 4.86 -5.03
CA ILE A 51 18.90 5.16 -5.16
C ILE A 51 18.52 4.80 -6.59
N GLU A 52 17.47 3.98 -6.71
CA GLU A 52 16.94 3.56 -7.99
C GLU A 52 15.51 4.13 -8.14
N CYS A 53 15.24 4.75 -9.29
CA CYS A 53 13.94 5.32 -9.60
C CYS A 53 13.38 4.70 -10.87
N PHE A 54 12.09 4.36 -10.85
CA PHE A 54 11.37 3.78 -11.97
C PHE A 54 9.97 4.36 -12.03
N THR A 55 9.47 4.60 -13.23
CA THR A 55 8.04 4.84 -13.45
C THR A 55 7.42 3.60 -14.06
N LEU A 56 6.31 3.16 -13.49
CA LEU A 56 5.66 1.90 -13.81
C LEU A 56 4.17 2.11 -14.09
N ASP A 57 3.71 1.63 -15.24
CA ASP A 57 2.28 1.36 -15.45
C ASP A 57 1.93 0.01 -14.83
N CYS A 58 0.95 -0.02 -13.94
CA CYS A 58 0.56 -1.20 -13.20
C CYS A 58 -0.90 -1.56 -13.44
N ALA A 59 -1.19 -2.84 -13.64
CA ALA A 59 -2.55 -3.35 -13.76
C ALA A 59 -2.68 -4.68 -13.01
N PHE A 60 -3.68 -4.76 -12.13
CA PHE A 60 -4.05 -5.96 -11.39
C PHE A 60 -5.35 -6.53 -11.95
N ASP A 61 -5.39 -7.82 -12.23
CA ASP A 61 -6.51 -8.50 -12.87
C ASP A 61 -7.71 -8.79 -11.96
N GLY A 62 -7.60 -8.50 -10.67
CA GLY A 62 -8.59 -8.88 -9.65
C GLY A 62 -8.43 -10.32 -9.15
N ALA A 63 -7.77 -11.21 -9.91
CA ALA A 63 -7.69 -12.64 -9.63
C ALA A 63 -6.40 -13.08 -8.93
N GLY A 64 -5.40 -12.21 -8.83
CA GLY A 64 -4.16 -12.49 -8.08
C GLY A 64 -2.88 -12.31 -8.87
N GLU A 65 -2.94 -11.68 -10.03
CA GLU A 65 -1.78 -11.32 -10.84
C GLU A 65 -1.76 -9.83 -11.11
N MET A 66 -0.60 -9.22 -10.93
CA MET A 66 -0.32 -7.86 -11.33
C MET A 66 0.66 -7.88 -12.50
N THR A 67 0.34 -7.16 -13.54
CA THR A 67 1.27 -6.84 -14.62
C THR A 67 1.82 -5.44 -14.44
N PHE A 68 3.05 -5.22 -14.88
CA PHE A 68 3.65 -3.89 -14.93
C PHE A 68 4.43 -3.68 -16.23
N SER A 69 4.59 -2.42 -16.60
CA SER A 69 5.43 -1.97 -17.70
C SER A 69 6.28 -0.79 -17.22
N VAL A 70 7.59 -0.87 -17.42
CA VAL A 70 8.50 0.24 -17.12
C VAL A 70 8.34 1.30 -18.21
N THR A 71 8.05 2.54 -17.81
CA THR A 71 7.94 3.70 -18.70
C THR A 71 9.15 4.62 -18.59
N GLU A 72 9.79 4.67 -17.42
CA GLU A 72 11.02 5.41 -17.16
C GLU A 72 11.98 4.61 -16.25
N PRO A 73 13.29 4.77 -16.39
CA PRO A 73 14.01 5.61 -17.35
C PRO A 73 14.00 5.02 -18.78
N GLU A 74 14.27 5.86 -19.78
CA GLU A 74 14.18 5.52 -21.22
C GLU A 74 15.04 4.30 -21.60
N GLU A 75 16.19 4.11 -20.93
CA GLU A 75 17.13 3.00 -21.23
C GLU A 75 16.54 1.62 -20.96
N ILE A 76 15.52 1.53 -20.12
CA ILE A 76 14.84 0.28 -19.76
C ILE A 76 13.33 0.34 -20.03
N ALA A 77 12.86 1.41 -20.64
CA ALA A 77 11.45 1.55 -21.00
C ALA A 77 11.00 0.40 -21.92
N GLY A 78 9.79 -0.09 -21.68
CA GLY A 78 9.24 -1.23 -22.41
C GLY A 78 9.55 -2.59 -21.78
N ILE A 79 10.38 -2.66 -20.73
CA ILE A 79 10.46 -3.87 -19.90
C ILE A 79 9.08 -4.11 -19.29
N ARG A 80 8.60 -5.34 -19.37
CA ARG A 80 7.32 -5.77 -18.80
C ARG A 80 7.54 -6.89 -17.82
N GLY A 81 6.60 -7.04 -16.89
CA GLY A 81 6.65 -8.16 -15.99
C GLY A 81 5.31 -8.47 -15.38
N THR A 82 5.30 -9.57 -14.66
CA THR A 82 4.15 -10.02 -13.88
C THR A 82 4.60 -10.35 -12.48
N VAL A 83 3.73 -10.12 -11.51
CA VAL A 83 3.95 -10.51 -10.11
C VAL A 83 2.76 -11.32 -9.65
N ARG A 84 3.07 -12.49 -9.05
CA ARG A 84 2.07 -13.38 -8.46
C ARG A 84 2.61 -13.98 -7.17
N GLY A 85 1.87 -13.82 -6.07
CA GLY A 85 2.29 -14.38 -4.77
C GLY A 85 3.59 -13.74 -4.28
N THR A 86 4.68 -14.50 -4.25
CA THR A 86 6.00 -14.08 -3.76
C THR A 86 7.06 -14.03 -4.87
N GLU A 87 6.68 -14.22 -6.10
CA GLU A 87 7.59 -14.26 -7.24
C GLU A 87 7.15 -13.28 -8.33
N GLY A 88 8.13 -12.66 -8.96
CA GLY A 88 7.96 -11.82 -10.13
C GLY A 88 8.71 -12.40 -11.33
N THR A 89 8.22 -12.08 -12.53
CA THR A 89 8.88 -12.39 -13.80
C THR A 89 9.03 -11.08 -14.57
N VAL A 90 10.23 -10.81 -15.03
CA VAL A 90 10.53 -9.70 -15.94
C VAL A 90 10.77 -10.26 -17.33
N GLN A 91 10.22 -9.63 -18.32
CA GLN A 91 10.40 -9.97 -19.72
C GLN A 91 11.02 -8.78 -20.46
N PHE A 92 12.11 -9.07 -21.15
CA PHE A 92 12.76 -8.14 -22.05
C PHE A 92 13.06 -8.88 -23.37
N ASP A 93 12.55 -8.35 -24.49
CA ASP A 93 12.54 -9.03 -25.78
C ASP A 93 11.94 -10.46 -25.66
N GLU A 94 12.71 -11.47 -26.02
CA GLU A 94 12.31 -12.88 -25.95
C GLU A 94 12.79 -13.57 -24.65
N THR A 95 13.44 -12.83 -23.73
CA THR A 95 14.01 -13.40 -22.52
C THR A 95 13.13 -13.09 -21.31
N ALA A 96 12.77 -14.11 -20.54
CA ALA A 96 12.07 -13.97 -19.25
C ALA A 96 13.00 -14.37 -18.10
N LEU A 97 13.04 -13.52 -17.06
CA LEU A 97 13.83 -13.74 -15.85
C LEU A 97 12.91 -13.69 -14.63
N ALA A 98 13.01 -14.69 -13.77
CA ALA A 98 12.32 -14.68 -12.48
C ALA A 98 13.11 -13.86 -11.45
N PHE A 99 12.41 -13.13 -10.59
CA PHE A 99 13.00 -12.41 -9.48
C PHE A 99 12.16 -12.57 -8.19
N PRO A 100 12.78 -12.64 -7.01
CA PRO A 100 12.05 -12.65 -5.76
C PRO A 100 11.57 -11.22 -5.43
N LEU A 101 10.41 -11.11 -4.76
CA LEU A 101 9.90 -9.82 -4.28
C LEU A 101 10.85 -9.16 -3.27
N LEU A 102 11.43 -9.99 -2.41
CA LEU A 102 12.38 -9.58 -1.39
C LEU A 102 13.63 -10.46 -1.50
N ALA A 103 14.78 -9.86 -1.72
CA ALA A 103 16.07 -10.53 -1.76
C ALA A 103 17.03 -9.87 -0.76
N GLU A 104 17.60 -10.68 0.17
CA GLU A 104 18.55 -10.22 1.19
C GLU A 104 18.07 -8.98 1.98
N GLY A 105 16.77 -8.90 2.30
CA GLY A 105 16.18 -7.78 2.99
C GLY A 105 16.02 -6.51 2.13
N ARG A 106 16.16 -6.63 0.82
CA ARG A 106 15.94 -5.54 -0.14
C ARG A 106 14.69 -5.82 -0.96
N LEU A 107 13.73 -4.91 -0.90
CA LEU A 107 12.56 -4.96 -1.74
C LEU A 107 12.92 -4.50 -3.15
N SER A 108 12.61 -5.33 -4.16
CA SER A 108 12.74 -4.91 -5.56
C SER A 108 11.78 -3.75 -5.85
N PRO A 109 12.24 -2.65 -6.47
CA PRO A 109 11.35 -1.54 -6.84
C PRO A 109 10.22 -2.00 -7.77
N LEU A 110 10.48 -2.98 -8.64
CA LEU A 110 9.46 -3.54 -9.54
C LEU A 110 8.36 -4.33 -8.81
N SER A 111 8.61 -4.75 -7.56
CA SER A 111 7.62 -5.44 -6.73
C SER A 111 6.88 -4.54 -5.74
N ALA A 112 7.33 -3.29 -5.58
CA ALA A 112 6.71 -2.36 -4.62
C ALA A 112 5.22 -2.11 -4.90
N PRO A 113 4.76 -1.92 -6.14
CA PRO A 113 3.33 -1.77 -6.44
C PRO A 113 2.49 -2.99 -6.03
N TRP A 114 3.05 -4.19 -6.19
CA TRP A 114 2.39 -5.41 -5.73
C TRP A 114 2.28 -5.49 -4.21
N VAL A 115 3.36 -5.12 -3.49
CA VAL A 115 3.36 -5.09 -2.02
C VAL A 115 2.30 -4.10 -1.51
N LEU A 116 2.24 -2.89 -2.09
CA LEU A 116 1.21 -1.91 -1.79
C LEU A 116 -0.20 -2.51 -1.97
N LEU A 117 -0.48 -3.06 -3.14
CA LEU A 117 -1.80 -3.60 -3.45
C LEU A 117 -2.15 -4.80 -2.55
N LYS A 118 -1.20 -5.70 -2.30
CA LYS A 118 -1.37 -6.82 -1.39
C LYS A 118 -1.68 -6.35 0.04
N ALA A 119 -0.96 -5.33 0.55
CA ALA A 119 -1.20 -4.76 1.85
C ALA A 119 -2.61 -4.17 1.95
N ILE A 120 -3.04 -3.36 0.97
CA ILE A 120 -4.41 -2.82 0.93
C ILE A 120 -5.45 -3.95 0.97
N ARG A 121 -5.28 -5.01 0.18
CA ARG A 121 -6.26 -6.09 0.03
C ARG A 121 -6.32 -7.04 1.22
N SER A 122 -5.19 -7.36 1.84
CA SER A 122 -5.11 -8.43 2.84
C SER A 122 -4.26 -8.14 4.06
N GLY A 123 -3.59 -7.00 4.12
CA GLY A 123 -2.77 -6.61 5.27
C GLY A 123 -3.59 -6.22 6.50
N CYS A 124 -2.92 -6.05 7.60
CA CYS A 124 -3.49 -5.63 8.87
C CYS A 124 -3.50 -4.11 8.94
N ILE A 125 -4.66 -3.47 8.94
CA ILE A 125 -4.74 -2.02 9.18
C ILE A 125 -4.41 -1.78 10.65
N ILE A 126 -3.28 -1.15 10.91
CA ILE A 126 -2.78 -0.85 12.26
C ILE A 126 -3.35 0.45 12.77
N ALA A 127 -3.41 1.46 11.89
CA ALA A 127 -3.94 2.76 12.22
C ALA A 127 -4.48 3.46 10.96
N ALA A 128 -5.40 4.37 11.17
CA ALA A 128 -5.81 5.35 10.17
C ALA A 128 -6.05 6.69 10.88
N GLY A 129 -5.72 7.80 10.23
CA GLY A 129 -5.88 9.14 10.77
C GLY A 129 -5.89 10.18 9.67
N THR A 130 -6.13 11.44 10.02
CA THR A 130 -6.13 12.55 9.07
C THR A 130 -4.81 13.32 9.20
N GLU A 131 -4.13 13.56 8.10
CA GLU A 131 -2.93 14.37 8.00
C GLU A 131 -3.14 15.46 6.95
N GLY A 132 -3.41 16.68 7.40
CA GLY A 132 -3.85 17.76 6.51
C GLY A 132 -5.20 17.47 5.87
N GLU A 133 -5.25 17.40 4.54
CA GLU A 133 -6.44 17.02 3.75
C GLU A 133 -6.45 15.54 3.38
N ALA A 134 -5.32 14.85 3.56
CA ALA A 134 -5.18 13.43 3.25
C ALA A 134 -5.58 12.54 4.43
N VAL A 135 -5.99 11.33 4.13
CA VAL A 135 -6.13 10.24 5.11
C VAL A 135 -4.87 9.40 5.07
N HIS A 136 -4.15 9.34 6.18
CA HIS A 136 -2.98 8.50 6.36
C HIS A 136 -3.39 7.15 6.95
N VAL A 137 -2.96 6.06 6.34
CA VAL A 137 -3.27 4.69 6.75
C VAL A 137 -1.97 3.90 6.89
N ILE A 138 -1.83 3.18 8.00
CA ILE A 138 -0.70 2.29 8.28
C ILE A 138 -1.18 0.85 8.21
N ILE A 139 -0.52 0.05 7.39
CA ILE A 139 -0.88 -1.36 7.16
C ILE A 139 0.38 -2.23 7.28
N ASP A 140 0.33 -3.26 8.10
CA ASP A 140 1.34 -4.32 8.06
C ASP A 140 0.92 -5.39 7.04
N ASP A 141 1.84 -5.83 6.17
CA ASP A 141 1.54 -6.81 5.11
C ASP A 141 1.24 -8.22 5.65
N SER A 142 1.62 -8.48 6.89
CA SER A 142 1.42 -9.76 7.59
C SER A 142 1.45 -9.59 9.10
N TYR A 143 1.25 -10.66 9.85
CA TYR A 143 1.40 -10.71 11.31
C TYR A 143 2.77 -11.21 11.76
N ALA A 144 3.75 -11.29 10.87
CA ALA A 144 5.10 -11.74 11.18
C ALA A 144 5.93 -10.62 11.83
N ASP A 145 6.90 -10.99 12.68
CA ASP A 145 7.79 -10.03 13.33
C ASP A 145 8.63 -9.20 12.33
N ASN A 146 8.79 -9.71 11.10
CA ASN A 146 9.49 -9.05 10.00
C ASN A 146 8.53 -8.59 8.89
N ALA A 147 7.30 -8.27 9.23
CA ALA A 147 6.33 -7.72 8.29
C ALA A 147 6.85 -6.44 7.64
N LEU A 148 6.44 -6.23 6.39
CA LEU A 148 6.58 -4.93 5.75
C LEU A 148 5.49 -4.01 6.28
N SER A 149 5.87 -2.82 6.74
CA SER A 149 4.92 -1.76 7.06
C SER A 149 4.73 -0.89 5.82
N VAL A 150 3.47 -0.64 5.50
CA VAL A 150 3.06 0.19 4.38
C VAL A 150 2.27 1.37 4.93
N ASP A 151 2.84 2.55 4.81
CA ASP A 151 2.15 3.81 5.03
C ASP A 151 1.60 4.29 3.70
N LEU A 152 0.35 4.72 3.65
CA LEU A 152 -0.26 5.26 2.44
C LEU A 152 -1.12 6.47 2.74
N TRP A 153 -1.20 7.40 1.79
CA TRP A 153 -2.01 8.61 1.86
C TRP A 153 -3.09 8.57 0.80
N LEU A 154 -4.29 8.93 1.24
CA LEU A 154 -5.48 8.98 0.38
C LEU A 154 -5.94 10.41 0.24
N GLU A 155 -6.11 10.86 -0.99
CA GLU A 155 -6.82 12.08 -1.33
C GLU A 155 -8.06 11.75 -2.16
N GLU A 156 -9.20 12.29 -1.76
CA GLU A 156 -10.49 11.97 -2.40
C GLU A 156 -10.76 10.46 -2.53
N GLY A 157 -10.25 9.66 -1.58
CA GLY A 157 -10.41 8.21 -1.54
C GLY A 157 -9.52 7.44 -2.52
N ARG A 158 -8.54 8.08 -3.16
CA ARG A 158 -7.54 7.46 -4.04
C ARG A 158 -6.17 7.50 -3.37
N VAL A 159 -5.36 6.48 -3.62
CA VAL A 159 -3.97 6.48 -3.16
C VAL A 159 -3.19 7.49 -3.99
N THR A 160 -2.48 8.40 -3.34
CA THR A 160 -1.59 9.39 -3.98
C THR A 160 -0.12 9.16 -3.64
N GLU A 161 0.14 8.64 -2.44
CA GLU A 161 1.50 8.35 -1.99
C GLU A 161 1.51 7.05 -1.19
N ALA A 162 2.64 6.36 -1.20
CA ALA A 162 2.90 5.24 -0.31
C ALA A 162 4.39 5.13 0.05
N GLU A 163 4.64 4.62 1.26
CA GLU A 163 5.97 4.30 1.75
C GLU A 163 5.99 2.85 2.23
N ILE A 164 7.05 2.13 1.92
CA ILE A 164 7.24 0.77 2.40
C ILE A 164 8.48 0.74 3.28
N ALA A 165 8.32 0.27 4.51
CA ALA A 165 9.38 0.11 5.47
C ALA A 165 9.59 -1.36 5.84
N TRP A 166 10.84 -1.73 6.09
CA TRP A 166 11.24 -3.03 6.61
C TRP A 166 12.11 -2.84 7.84
N GLU A 167 11.77 -3.52 8.93
CA GLU A 167 12.44 -3.38 10.24
C GLU A 167 12.56 -1.91 10.69
N GLY A 168 11.50 -1.13 10.46
CA GLY A 168 11.44 0.30 10.83
C GLY A 168 12.25 1.24 9.92
N ARG A 169 12.90 0.72 8.87
CA ARG A 169 13.60 1.54 7.87
C ARG A 169 12.76 1.63 6.61
N ARG A 170 12.42 2.86 6.22
CA ARG A 170 11.81 3.13 4.91
C ARG A 170 12.78 2.76 3.81
N CYS A 171 12.36 1.87 2.93
CA CYS A 171 13.18 1.37 1.83
C CYS A 171 12.62 1.75 0.45
N VAL A 172 11.33 2.06 0.36
CA VAL A 172 10.70 2.48 -0.90
C VAL A 172 9.72 3.61 -0.61
N THR A 173 9.69 4.59 -1.51
CA THR A 173 8.63 5.61 -1.61
C THR A 173 7.98 5.51 -2.98
N MET A 174 6.69 5.79 -3.05
CA MET A 174 5.90 5.75 -4.26
C MET A 174 5.03 6.99 -4.37
N THR A 175 5.05 7.66 -5.51
CA THR A 175 4.01 8.61 -5.91
C THR A 175 3.08 7.87 -6.85
N VAL A 176 1.77 7.96 -6.63
CA VAL A 176 0.76 7.19 -7.36
C VAL A 176 -0.17 8.13 -8.10
N GLU A 177 -0.32 7.90 -9.39
CA GLU A 177 -1.19 8.68 -10.27
C GLU A 177 -2.24 7.75 -10.92
N ASP A 178 -3.34 8.32 -11.36
CA ASP A 178 -4.43 7.64 -12.07
C ASP A 178 -4.95 6.37 -11.38
N PHE A 179 -4.92 6.36 -10.03
CA PHE A 179 -5.40 5.21 -9.26
C PHE A 179 -6.89 4.95 -9.50
N SER A 180 -7.19 3.76 -10.00
CA SER A 180 -8.54 3.26 -10.30
C SER A 180 -8.76 1.88 -9.68
N ALA A 181 -9.82 1.74 -8.86
CA ALA A 181 -10.22 0.51 -8.18
C ALA A 181 -11.75 0.39 -8.09
#